data_d960d9519b21c3aaee52ee303f0651bd
#
_entry.id   d960d9519b21c3aaee52ee303f0651bd
#
_cell.length_a   1.000
_cell.length_b   1.000
_cell.length_c   1.000
_cell.angle_alpha   90.00
_cell.angle_beta   90.00
_cell.angle_gamma   90.00
#
_symmetry.space_group_name_H-M   'P 1'
#
loop_
_entity.id
_entity.type
_entity.pdbx_description
1 polymer ?
#
loop_
_entity_poly.entity_id
_entity_poly.type
_entity_poly.pdbx_seq_one_letter_code
_entity_poly.pdbx_strand_id
1 'polypeptide(L)'
;MKKAIKKIFLVGIILFLLIQIYQPARNIDKGQAPSDGFASFYNAPQEIQDLLKNSCYDCHSNNTNYPAYSYIQPARYFMEKHIKEGKEELNFNDWTNYSVRKQCNKLNGIIEQIEDDKMPLDSYTLLHKNAKLSDQQKVEMINWLSAIQKQQNDR
;
A
#
# COMPACT_ATOMS: atom_id res chain seq x y z
N MET A 1 -29.21 9.22 -35.44
CA MET A 1 -27.97 9.34 -34.67
C MET A 1 -28.17 9.89 -33.24
N LYS A 2 -28.74 11.10 -33.03
CA LYS A 2 -28.94 11.73 -31.69
C LYS A 2 -29.72 10.85 -30.69
N LYS A 3 -30.78 10.13 -31.14
CA LYS A 3 -31.59 9.24 -30.28
C LYS A 3 -30.80 8.00 -29.83
N ALA A 4 -29.94 7.42 -30.69
CA ALA A 4 -29.10 6.27 -30.34
C ALA A 4 -28.02 6.67 -29.30
N ILE A 5 -27.38 7.82 -29.48
CA ILE A 5 -26.38 8.34 -28.53
C ILE A 5 -27.00 8.55 -27.13
N LYS A 6 -28.22 9.14 -27.07
CA LYS A 6 -28.93 9.31 -25.79
C LYS A 6 -29.24 7.98 -25.10
N LYS A 7 -29.63 6.94 -25.86
CA LYS A 7 -29.87 5.59 -25.29
C LYS A 7 -28.59 4.97 -24.75
N ILE A 8 -27.48 5.06 -25.51
CA ILE A 8 -26.17 4.53 -25.05
C ILE A 8 -25.72 5.23 -23.76
N PHE A 9 -25.85 6.56 -23.71
CA PHE A 9 -25.51 7.34 -22.52
C PHE A 9 -26.38 6.96 -21.31
N LEU A 10 -27.69 6.81 -21.51
CA LEU A 10 -28.60 6.37 -20.43
C LEU A 10 -28.23 4.98 -19.91
N VAL A 11 -27.94 4.01 -20.80
CA VAL A 11 -27.50 2.68 -20.41
C VAL A 11 -26.18 2.75 -19.63
N GLY A 12 -25.23 3.58 -20.08
CA GLY A 12 -23.96 3.81 -19.36
C GLY A 12 -24.17 4.33 -17.94
N ILE A 13 -25.08 5.30 -17.75
CA ILE A 13 -25.43 5.82 -16.42
C ILE A 13 -26.05 4.72 -15.55
N ILE A 14 -26.99 3.94 -16.09
CA ILE A 14 -27.63 2.85 -15.34
C ILE A 14 -26.57 1.83 -14.91
N LEU A 15 -25.70 1.39 -15.80
CA LEU A 15 -24.61 0.48 -15.47
C LEU A 15 -23.68 1.06 -14.42
N PHE A 16 -23.30 2.34 -14.55
CA PHE A 16 -22.48 3.03 -13.55
C PHE A 16 -23.16 3.06 -12.19
N LEU A 17 -24.47 3.33 -12.11
CA LEU A 17 -25.21 3.30 -10.85
C LEU A 17 -25.29 1.89 -10.27
N LEU A 18 -25.48 0.87 -11.11
CA LEU A 18 -25.54 -0.52 -10.66
C LEU A 18 -24.23 -1.00 -10.05
N ILE A 19 -23.09 -0.63 -10.64
CA ILE A 19 -21.79 -1.02 -10.07
C ILE A 19 -21.52 -0.36 -8.72
N GLN A 20 -22.17 0.77 -8.37
CA GLN A 20 -22.02 1.40 -7.05
C GLN A 20 -22.58 0.54 -5.91
N ILE A 21 -23.45 -0.43 -6.21
CA ILE A 21 -24.03 -1.36 -5.20
C ILE A 21 -22.93 -2.29 -4.66
N TYR A 22 -21.94 -2.62 -5.49
CA TYR A 22 -20.82 -3.47 -5.05
C TYR A 22 -19.85 -2.66 -4.19
N GLN A 23 -19.85 -2.94 -2.90
CA GLN A 23 -19.03 -2.22 -1.92
C GLN A 23 -18.16 -3.23 -1.12
N PRO A 24 -16.95 -3.56 -1.58
CA PRO A 24 -16.05 -4.45 -0.84
C PRO A 24 -15.73 -3.88 0.55
N ALA A 25 -15.44 -4.78 1.50
CA ALA A 25 -15.06 -4.39 2.85
C ALA A 25 -13.80 -3.54 2.84
N ARG A 26 -13.75 -2.53 3.72
CA ARG A 26 -12.60 -1.67 3.86
C ARG A 26 -11.54 -2.31 4.75
N ASN A 27 -10.29 -2.04 4.43
CA ASN A 27 -9.15 -2.37 5.26
C ASN A 27 -8.98 -1.31 6.37
N ILE A 28 -9.80 -1.39 7.38
CA ILE A 28 -9.78 -0.49 8.55
C ILE A 28 -9.58 -1.34 9.79
N ASP A 29 -8.46 -1.14 10.45
CA ASP A 29 -8.20 -1.71 11.76
C ASP A 29 -9.12 -1.04 12.79
N LYS A 30 -9.87 -1.85 13.52
CA LYS A 30 -10.75 -1.38 14.59
C LYS A 30 -10.02 -1.30 15.94
N GLY A 31 -8.73 -0.94 15.93
CA GLY A 31 -7.90 -0.71 17.10
C GLY A 31 -7.12 -1.93 17.59
N GLN A 32 -6.80 -2.88 16.70
CA GLN A 32 -6.12 -4.13 17.09
C GLN A 32 -4.59 -4.08 17.01
N ALA A 33 -3.98 -3.23 16.22
CA ALA A 33 -2.52 -3.06 16.21
C ALA A 33 -2.11 -1.71 15.60
N PRO A 34 -1.09 -1.03 16.15
CA PRO A 34 -0.54 0.16 15.52
C PRO A 34 -0.01 -0.17 14.12
N SER A 35 -0.32 0.68 13.13
CA SER A 35 0.23 0.54 11.77
C SER A 35 1.75 0.69 11.72
N ASP A 36 2.33 1.29 12.75
CA ASP A 36 3.76 1.54 12.94
C ASP A 36 4.52 0.41 13.66
N GLY A 37 3.89 -0.74 13.90
CA GLY A 37 4.48 -1.86 14.62
C GLY A 37 5.86 -2.28 14.08
N PHE A 38 6.04 -2.30 12.76
CA PHE A 38 7.32 -2.58 12.11
C PHE A 38 8.37 -1.51 12.40
N ALA A 39 8.01 -0.23 12.22
CA ALA A 39 8.90 0.89 12.47
C ALA A 39 9.32 0.97 13.94
N SER A 40 8.36 0.79 14.85
CA SER A 40 8.62 0.78 16.29
C SER A 40 9.47 -0.41 16.72
N PHE A 41 9.27 -1.59 16.12
CA PHE A 41 10.06 -2.80 16.42
C PHE A 41 11.56 -2.62 16.14
N TYR A 42 11.91 -1.84 15.12
CA TYR A 42 13.30 -1.54 14.75
C TYR A 42 13.76 -0.15 15.18
N ASN A 43 13.00 0.57 16.00
CA ASN A 43 13.32 1.94 16.41
C ASN A 43 13.67 2.84 15.23
N ALA A 44 12.84 2.79 14.17
CA ALA A 44 13.07 3.55 12.94
C ALA A 44 13.17 5.07 13.24
N PRO A 45 14.12 5.79 12.61
CA PRO A 45 14.14 7.25 12.64
C PRO A 45 12.83 7.84 12.14
N GLN A 46 12.48 9.05 12.58
CA GLN A 46 11.20 9.68 12.23
C GLN A 46 11.02 9.82 10.72
N GLU A 47 12.08 10.14 10.00
CA GLU A 47 12.09 10.27 8.54
C GLU A 47 11.67 8.96 7.86
N ILE A 48 12.17 7.82 8.35
CA ILE A 48 11.82 6.48 7.85
C ILE A 48 10.37 6.13 8.20
N GLN A 49 9.92 6.48 9.41
CA GLN A 49 8.52 6.28 9.80
C GLN A 49 7.56 7.03 8.88
N ASP A 50 7.89 8.28 8.54
CA ASP A 50 7.09 9.12 7.64
C ASP A 50 7.09 8.55 6.21
N LEU A 51 8.21 8.04 5.72
CA LEU A 51 8.29 7.37 4.41
C LEU A 51 7.43 6.10 4.39
N LEU A 52 7.54 5.24 5.38
CA LEU A 52 6.72 4.02 5.49
C LEU A 52 5.23 4.35 5.53
N LYS A 53 4.84 5.36 6.31
CA LYS A 53 3.46 5.80 6.44
C LYS A 53 2.89 6.33 5.12
N ASN A 54 3.66 7.15 4.40
CA ASN A 54 3.18 7.80 3.19
C ASN A 54 3.21 6.89 1.97
N SER A 55 4.18 5.94 1.91
CA SER A 55 4.48 5.20 0.70
C SER A 55 4.12 3.71 0.77
N CYS A 56 3.93 3.13 1.97
CA CYS A 56 3.80 1.68 2.13
C CYS A 56 2.54 1.25 2.87
N TYR A 57 2.21 1.89 4.00
CA TYR A 57 1.22 1.37 4.95
C TYR A 57 -0.20 1.35 4.41
N ASP A 58 -0.57 2.20 3.46
CA ASP A 58 -1.92 2.18 2.87
C ASP A 58 -2.25 0.83 2.22
N CYS A 59 -1.25 0.14 1.62
CA CYS A 59 -1.45 -1.16 1.00
C CYS A 59 -0.89 -2.33 1.83
N HIS A 60 0.13 -2.09 2.66
CA HIS A 60 0.86 -3.13 3.37
C HIS A 60 0.61 -3.13 4.89
N SER A 61 -0.50 -2.56 5.35
CA SER A 61 -0.93 -2.61 6.74
C SER A 61 -2.41 -2.97 6.89
N ASN A 62 -2.86 -3.14 8.12
CA ASN A 62 -4.27 -3.40 8.42
C ASN A 62 -5.13 -2.14 8.46
N ASN A 63 -4.55 -0.97 8.18
CA ASN A 63 -5.27 0.30 8.23
C ASN A 63 -4.89 1.21 7.07
N THR A 64 -5.81 1.38 6.13
CA THR A 64 -5.66 2.20 4.94
C THR A 64 -6.29 3.57 5.14
N ASN A 65 -5.58 4.64 4.74
CA ASN A 65 -6.13 5.97 4.67
C ASN A 65 -6.89 6.15 3.34
N TYR A 66 -8.23 6.13 3.39
CA TYR A 66 -9.09 6.15 2.22
C TYR A 66 -9.33 7.54 1.67
N PRO A 67 -8.82 7.86 0.45
CA PRO A 67 -9.10 9.13 -0.21
C PRO A 67 -10.54 9.19 -0.75
N ALA A 68 -11.02 10.39 -1.08
CA ALA A 68 -12.40 10.60 -1.54
C ALA A 68 -12.80 9.75 -2.75
N TYR A 69 -11.90 9.54 -3.72
CA TYR A 69 -12.18 8.73 -4.91
C TYR A 69 -12.42 7.24 -4.60
N SER A 70 -11.92 6.75 -3.46
CA SER A 70 -12.11 5.36 -3.02
C SER A 70 -13.55 5.01 -2.65
N TYR A 71 -14.45 5.99 -2.62
CA TYR A 71 -15.87 5.78 -2.35
C TYR A 71 -16.69 5.51 -3.61
N ILE A 72 -16.06 5.61 -4.79
CA ILE A 72 -16.73 5.51 -6.09
C ILE A 72 -16.17 4.32 -6.88
N GLN A 73 -17.05 3.50 -7.43
CA GLN A 73 -16.66 2.44 -8.36
C GLN A 73 -16.32 3.02 -9.76
N PRO A 74 -15.36 2.44 -10.47
CA PRO A 74 -14.59 1.22 -10.17
C PRO A 74 -13.32 1.46 -9.32
N ALA A 75 -12.99 2.72 -8.96
CA ALA A 75 -11.76 3.03 -8.24
C ALA A 75 -11.64 2.27 -6.92
N ARG A 76 -12.75 2.13 -6.18
CA ARG A 76 -12.79 1.35 -4.96
C ARG A 76 -12.39 -0.11 -5.17
N TYR A 77 -12.91 -0.76 -6.19
CA TYR A 77 -12.58 -2.16 -6.48
C TYR A 77 -11.08 -2.34 -6.73
N PHE A 78 -10.48 -1.47 -7.56
CA PHE A 78 -9.05 -1.55 -7.84
C PHE A 78 -8.21 -1.29 -6.60
N MET A 79 -8.60 -0.32 -5.77
CA MET A 79 -7.89 -0.01 -4.54
C MET A 79 -7.93 -1.19 -3.56
N GLU A 80 -9.10 -1.75 -3.28
CA GLU A 80 -9.25 -2.90 -2.38
C GLU A 80 -8.50 -4.14 -2.89
N LYS A 81 -8.48 -4.33 -4.21
CA LYS A 81 -7.70 -5.40 -4.83
C LYS A 81 -6.20 -5.23 -4.55
N HIS A 82 -5.64 -4.03 -4.79
CA HIS A 82 -4.22 -3.76 -4.53
C HIS A 82 -3.86 -3.87 -3.04
N ILE A 83 -4.74 -3.39 -2.14
CA ILE A 83 -4.56 -3.54 -0.69
C ILE A 83 -4.52 -5.02 -0.29
N LYS A 84 -5.46 -5.82 -0.81
CA LYS A 84 -5.50 -7.25 -0.53
C LYS A 84 -4.23 -7.95 -1.01
N GLU A 85 -3.84 -7.75 -2.27
CA GLU A 85 -2.63 -8.32 -2.87
C GLU A 85 -1.37 -7.85 -2.12
N GLY A 86 -1.28 -6.57 -1.80
CA GLY A 86 -0.17 -6.01 -1.03
C GLY A 86 -0.02 -6.66 0.35
N LYS A 87 -1.13 -6.86 1.07
CA LYS A 87 -1.11 -7.53 2.39
C LYS A 87 -0.80 -9.02 2.30
N GLU A 88 -1.22 -9.70 1.26
CA GLU A 88 -0.88 -11.12 1.04
C GLU A 88 0.62 -11.29 0.84
N GLU A 89 1.26 -10.36 0.12
CA GLU A 89 2.70 -10.37 -0.07
C GLU A 89 3.47 -9.90 1.19
N LEU A 90 3.06 -8.78 1.78
CA LEU A 90 3.70 -8.18 2.94
C LEU A 90 2.66 -7.47 3.79
N ASN A 91 2.55 -7.84 5.06
CA ASN A 91 1.75 -7.10 6.04
C ASN A 91 2.65 -6.68 7.21
N PHE A 92 2.91 -5.39 7.36
CA PHE A 92 3.74 -4.86 8.44
C PHE A 92 3.13 -5.06 9.83
N ASN A 93 1.81 -5.23 9.95
CA ASN A 93 1.19 -5.56 11.23
C ASN A 93 1.46 -7.01 11.66
N ASP A 94 1.77 -7.90 10.73
CA ASP A 94 2.09 -9.30 11.03
C ASP A 94 3.59 -9.53 11.21
N TRP A 95 4.40 -8.48 11.23
CA TRP A 95 5.86 -8.57 11.22
C TRP A 95 6.44 -9.45 12.33
N THR A 96 5.96 -9.28 13.55
CA THR A 96 6.40 -10.04 14.71
C THR A 96 5.97 -11.51 14.67
N ASN A 97 4.98 -11.86 13.86
CA ASN A 97 4.51 -13.21 13.63
C ASN A 97 5.33 -13.96 12.57
N TYR A 98 6.17 -13.24 11.81
CA TYR A 98 7.04 -13.86 10.82
C TYR A 98 8.25 -14.49 11.49
N SER A 99 8.62 -15.70 11.04
CA SER A 99 9.91 -16.28 11.41
C SER A 99 11.08 -15.40 10.92
N VAL A 100 12.22 -15.46 11.57
CA VAL A 100 13.43 -14.69 11.20
C VAL A 100 13.76 -14.86 9.72
N ARG A 101 13.72 -16.09 9.20
CA ARG A 101 13.95 -16.38 7.78
C ARG A 101 12.94 -15.64 6.89
N LYS A 102 11.65 -15.61 7.27
CA LYS A 102 10.61 -14.90 6.52
C LYS A 102 10.84 -13.39 6.57
N GLN A 103 11.22 -12.85 7.74
CA GLN A 103 11.56 -11.43 7.89
C GLN A 103 12.71 -11.04 6.97
N CYS A 104 13.81 -11.83 6.94
CA CYS A 104 14.94 -11.58 6.04
C CYS A 104 14.51 -11.60 4.58
N ASN A 105 13.70 -12.58 4.16
CA ASN A 105 13.19 -12.65 2.78
C ASN A 105 12.31 -11.44 2.44
N LYS A 106 11.47 -10.97 3.37
CA LYS A 106 10.64 -9.79 3.16
C LYS A 106 11.47 -8.50 3.09
N LEU A 107 12.52 -8.36 3.92
CA LEU A 107 13.45 -7.22 3.84
C LEU A 107 14.14 -7.18 2.46
N ASN A 108 14.64 -8.32 1.98
CA ASN A 108 15.19 -8.42 0.62
C ASN A 108 14.19 -7.98 -0.43
N GLY A 109 12.97 -8.50 -0.38
CA GLY A 109 11.93 -8.15 -1.34
C GLY A 109 11.59 -6.66 -1.31
N ILE A 110 11.53 -6.02 -0.14
CA ILE A 110 11.28 -4.57 -0.03
C ILE A 110 12.41 -3.80 -0.72
N ILE A 111 13.67 -4.15 -0.43
CA ILE A 111 14.85 -3.49 -1.03
C ILE A 111 14.80 -3.61 -2.56
N GLU A 112 14.64 -4.83 -3.09
CA GLU A 112 14.56 -5.09 -4.53
C GLU A 112 13.41 -4.30 -5.21
N GLN A 113 12.24 -4.24 -4.58
CA GLN A 113 11.10 -3.50 -5.14
C GLN A 113 11.33 -1.99 -5.18
N ILE A 114 12.08 -1.43 -4.21
CA ILE A 114 12.44 -0.01 -4.20
C ILE A 114 13.55 0.26 -5.23
N GLU A 115 14.57 -0.61 -5.33
CA GLU A 115 15.67 -0.48 -6.30
C GLU A 115 15.18 -0.55 -7.74
N ASP A 116 14.24 -1.45 -8.02
CA ASP A 116 13.63 -1.65 -9.35
C ASP A 116 12.55 -0.61 -9.70
N ASP A 117 12.29 0.37 -8.85
CA ASP A 117 11.21 1.36 -9.03
C ASP A 117 9.80 0.74 -9.14
N LYS A 118 9.61 -0.48 -8.63
CA LYS A 118 8.32 -1.17 -8.68
C LYS A 118 7.40 -0.77 -7.54
N MET A 119 7.96 -0.28 -6.42
CA MET A 119 7.23 0.23 -5.26
C MET A 119 7.77 1.59 -4.83
N PRO A 120 6.88 2.53 -4.46
CA PRO A 120 5.41 2.45 -4.53
C PRO A 120 4.87 2.40 -5.96
N LEU A 121 3.70 1.76 -6.18
CA LEU A 121 3.10 1.62 -7.51
C LEU A 121 2.90 2.98 -8.20
N ASP A 122 3.20 3.08 -9.50
CA ASP A 122 3.00 4.29 -10.29
C ASP A 122 1.53 4.76 -10.29
N SER A 123 0.58 3.80 -10.34
CA SER A 123 -0.84 4.11 -10.26
C SER A 123 -1.23 4.76 -8.93
N TYR A 124 -0.55 4.42 -7.84
CA TYR A 124 -0.76 5.02 -6.53
C TYR A 124 -0.11 6.41 -6.46
N THR A 125 1.15 6.54 -6.83
CA THR A 125 1.90 7.82 -6.78
C THR A 125 1.37 8.87 -7.74
N LEU A 126 0.63 8.47 -8.78
CA LEU A 126 -0.06 9.39 -9.69
C LEU A 126 -1.05 10.31 -8.94
N LEU A 127 -1.79 9.74 -7.99
CA LEU A 127 -2.80 10.44 -7.19
C LEU A 127 -2.26 10.87 -5.81
N HIS A 128 -1.24 10.18 -5.30
CA HIS A 128 -0.61 10.42 -3.99
C HIS A 128 0.83 10.90 -4.17
N LYS A 129 1.00 12.18 -4.52
CA LYS A 129 2.35 12.72 -4.83
C LYS A 129 3.35 12.58 -3.70
N ASN A 130 2.89 12.65 -2.44
CA ASN A 130 3.72 12.51 -1.25
C ASN A 130 4.20 11.06 -1.01
N ALA A 131 3.62 10.09 -1.70
CA ALA A 131 4.02 8.70 -1.62
C ALA A 131 5.18 8.36 -2.55
N LYS A 132 5.49 9.22 -3.54
CA LYS A 132 6.60 9.00 -4.46
C LYS A 132 7.91 9.27 -3.74
N LEU A 133 8.77 8.26 -3.67
CA LEU A 133 10.11 8.38 -3.11
C LEU A 133 11.05 9.14 -4.07
N SER A 134 11.80 10.11 -3.56
CA SER A 134 12.94 10.69 -4.25
C SER A 134 14.13 9.71 -4.23
N ASP A 135 15.12 9.93 -5.11
CA ASP A 135 16.31 9.07 -5.14
C ASP A 135 17.05 9.08 -3.80
N GLN A 136 17.11 10.23 -3.12
CA GLN A 136 17.68 10.32 -1.78
C GLN A 136 16.88 9.48 -0.76
N GLN A 137 15.55 9.58 -0.76
CA GLN A 137 14.70 8.82 0.14
C GLN A 137 14.78 7.30 -0.11
N LYS A 138 14.94 6.88 -1.37
CA LYS A 138 15.20 5.47 -1.69
C LYS A 138 16.51 4.99 -1.07
N VAL A 139 17.58 5.75 -1.24
CA VAL A 139 18.90 5.43 -0.64
C VAL A 139 18.81 5.35 0.88
N GLU A 140 18.16 6.30 1.53
CA GLU A 140 17.96 6.31 2.98
C GLU A 140 17.18 5.07 3.46
N MET A 141 16.08 4.73 2.79
CA MET A 141 15.26 3.57 3.10
C MET A 141 16.04 2.26 2.91
N ILE A 142 16.74 2.10 1.78
CA ILE A 142 17.54 0.92 1.46
C ILE A 142 18.66 0.73 2.48
N ASN A 143 19.37 1.80 2.83
CA ASN A 143 20.44 1.75 3.83
C ASN A 143 19.92 1.31 5.19
N TRP A 144 18.79 1.84 5.63
CA TRP A 144 18.16 1.47 6.90
C TRP A 144 17.72 0.00 6.90
N LEU A 145 17.03 -0.46 5.83
CA LEU A 145 16.59 -1.86 5.69
C LEU A 145 17.78 -2.83 5.65
N SER A 146 18.85 -2.47 4.95
CA SER A 146 20.08 -3.28 4.85
C SER A 146 20.80 -3.40 6.20
N ALA A 147 20.79 -2.33 7.00
CA ALA A 147 21.34 -2.36 8.36
C ALA A 147 20.56 -3.33 9.27
N ILE A 148 19.21 -3.32 9.18
CA ILE A 148 18.36 -4.28 9.90
C ILE A 148 18.68 -5.72 9.49
N GLN A 149 18.79 -5.96 8.19
CA GLN A 149 19.06 -7.29 7.64
C GLN A 149 20.40 -7.83 8.13
N LYS A 150 21.45 -7.01 8.11
CA LYS A 150 22.76 -7.37 8.66
C LYS A 150 22.66 -7.74 10.12
N GLN A 151 21.96 -6.95 10.93
CA GLN A 151 21.77 -7.21 12.35
C GLN A 151 21.02 -8.54 12.62
N GLN A 152 20.09 -8.94 11.73
CA GLN A 152 19.37 -10.20 11.84
C GLN A 152 20.25 -11.41 11.47
N ASN A 153 21.13 -11.27 10.49
CA ASN A 153 22.02 -12.32 10.04
C ASN A 153 23.15 -12.61 11.05
N ASP A 154 23.50 -11.63 11.88
CA ASP A 154 24.54 -11.72 12.90
C ASP A 154 24.04 -12.34 14.23
N ARG A 155 22.71 -12.67 14.32
CA ARG A 155 22.08 -13.32 15.48
C ARG A 155 21.97 -14.82 15.33
#